data_2b66c2f38d1d44acc5f08274ba1ff814
#
_entry.id   2b66c2f38d1d44acc5f08274ba1ff814
#
_cell.length_a   1.000
_cell.length_b   1.000
_cell.length_c   1.000
_cell.angle_alpha   90.00
_cell.angle_beta   90.00
_cell.angle_gamma   90.00
#
_symmetry.space_group_name_H-M   'P 1'
#
loop_
_entity.id
_entity.type
_entity.pdbx_description
1 polymer ?
#
loop_
_entity_poly.entity_id
_entity_poly.type
_entity_poly.pdbx_seq_one_letter_code
_entity_poly.pdbx_strand_id
1 'polypeptide(L)'
;NVPVGNPARDNIQLEEMKHNGGWGVSTWRVDVVAIKDAKQYVIEIKPHADTHAIGEVLAYRALLISEGKIAPDAIPLIITDDASMILLQVCALLGVACQQV
;
A
#
# COMPACT_ATOMS: atom_id res chain seq x y z
N ASN A 1 11.47 -6.14 -6.18
CA ASN A 1 11.23 -6.36 -5.77
C ASN A 1 10.56 -6.16 -4.69
N VAL A 2 9.75 -6.43 -4.59
CA VAL A 2 9.10 -6.16 -3.67
C VAL A 2 9.18 -7.04 -2.66
N PRO A 3 9.58 -6.68 -1.73
CA PRO A 3 9.87 -7.43 -0.70
C PRO A 3 8.87 -8.13 -0.11
N VAL A 4 7.95 -7.69 0.14
CA VAL A 4 7.02 -8.38 0.75
C VAL A 4 7.13 -9.70 0.36
N GLY A 5 8.12 -10.17 0.37
CA GLY A 5 8.32 -11.41 0.13
C GLY A 5 7.91 -11.72 -1.01
N ASN A 6 7.91 -11.12 -1.66
CA ASN A 6 7.50 -11.54 -2.71
C ASN A 6 6.16 -11.86 -2.81
N PRO A 7 5.40 -11.77 -1.92
CA PRO A 7 4.01 -12.03 -2.06
C PRO A 7 3.54 -11.04 -3.03
N ALA A 8 4.00 -9.89 -2.92
CA ALA A 8 3.57 -8.87 -3.78
C ALA A 8 4.01 -9.20 -5.14
N ARG A 9 5.18 -9.72 -5.29
CA ARG A 9 5.66 -10.01 -6.54
C ARG A 9 4.86 -11.05 -7.22
N ASP A 10 4.44 -11.99 -6.51
CA ASP A 10 3.70 -13.05 -7.08
C ASP A 10 2.32 -12.68 -7.49
N ASN A 11 1.72 -11.76 -6.83
CA ASN A 11 0.34 -11.45 -7.11
C ASN A 11 0.07 -10.00 -7.34
N ILE A 12 1.03 -9.30 -7.83
CA ILE A 12 0.82 -7.92 -8.04
C ILE A 12 -0.11 -7.60 -9.15
N GLN A 13 -1.00 -6.70 -8.91
CA GLN A 13 -1.90 -6.30 -9.91
C GLN A 13 -1.47 -4.94 -10.33
N LEU A 14 -0.25 -4.80 -10.63
CA LEU A 14 0.31 -3.54 -10.96
C LEU A 14 -0.30 -2.88 -12.15
N GLU A 15 -0.63 -3.65 -13.12
CA GLU A 15 -1.21 -3.07 -14.24
C GLU A 15 -2.49 -2.45 -13.97
N GLU A 16 -3.27 -3.11 -13.21
CA GLU A 16 -4.53 -2.62 -12.88
C GLU A 16 -4.39 -1.36 -12.11
N MET A 17 -3.45 -1.28 -11.24
CA MET A 17 -3.28 -0.11 -10.47
C MET A 17 -2.82 1.06 -11.31
N LYS A 18 -1.97 0.80 -12.25
CA LYS A 18 -1.56 1.84 -13.08
C LYS A 18 -2.69 2.41 -13.83
N HIS A 19 -3.55 1.58 -14.24
CA HIS A 19 -4.64 1.97 -14.97
C HIS A 19 -5.49 2.85 -14.15
N ASN A 20 -5.73 2.44 -12.97
CA ASN A 20 -6.57 3.19 -12.13
C ASN A 20 -5.95 4.47 -11.79
N GLY A 21 -4.69 4.48 -11.78
CA GLY A 21 -4.05 5.65 -11.40
C GLY A 21 -4.39 6.75 -12.25
N GLY A 22 -4.86 6.42 -13.31
CA GLY A 22 -5.13 7.45 -14.13
C GLY A 22 -6.21 8.27 -13.63
N TRP A 23 -6.86 7.95 -12.70
CA TRP A 23 -7.90 8.65 -12.37
C TRP A 23 -7.46 9.87 -11.87
N GLY A 24 -6.74 10.44 -12.31
CA GLY A 24 -6.54 11.62 -11.97
C GLY A 24 -5.55 11.84 -11.04
N VAL A 25 -5.15 11.15 -10.50
CA VAL A 25 -4.32 11.37 -9.61
C VAL A 25 -3.19 11.06 -10.06
N SER A 26 -3.10 11.04 -11.09
CA SER A 26 -2.09 10.81 -11.65
C SER A 26 -0.93 10.76 -11.04
N THR A 27 -0.67 11.47 -10.41
CA THR A 27 0.51 11.54 -9.92
C THR A 27 0.79 10.56 -8.99
N TRP A 28 0.04 9.88 -8.68
CA TRP A 28 0.23 9.08 -7.70
C TRP A 28 0.82 8.04 -7.88
N ARG A 29 1.08 7.35 -7.62
CA ARG A 29 1.62 6.44 -7.75
C ARG A 29 1.52 5.58 -7.04
N VAL A 30 1.79 4.66 -7.17
CA VAL A 30 2.07 3.92 -6.53
C VAL A 30 1.54 3.06 -5.83
N ASP A 31 0.53 2.70 -5.85
CA ASP A 31 0.05 1.76 -5.09
C ASP A 31 -0.11 0.52 -5.80
N VAL A 32 0.05 -0.55 -5.21
CA VAL A 32 -0.03 -1.87 -5.74
C VAL A 32 -1.01 -2.64 -4.91
N VAL A 33 -1.82 -3.47 -5.52
CA VAL A 33 -2.67 -4.38 -4.78
C VAL A 33 -2.07 -5.77 -4.95
N ALA A 34 -1.87 -6.44 -3.86
CA ALA A 34 -1.29 -7.77 -3.88
C ALA A 34 -2.12 -8.74 -3.08
N ILE A 35 -2.05 -10.00 -3.39
CA ILE A 35 -2.79 -11.02 -2.66
C ILE A 35 -1.83 -12.07 -2.20
N LYS A 36 -1.90 -12.38 -0.92
CA LYS A 36 -1.07 -13.43 -0.38
C LYS A 36 -1.84 -14.13 0.72
N ASP A 37 -1.87 -15.44 0.68
CA ASP A 37 -2.56 -16.24 1.69
C ASP A 37 -3.99 -15.78 1.87
N ALA A 38 -4.62 -15.52 0.75
CA ALA A 38 -6.01 -15.12 0.73
C ALA A 38 -6.25 -13.75 1.34
N LYS A 39 -5.22 -12.96 1.55
CA LYS A 39 -5.39 -11.63 2.06
C LYS A 39 -5.00 -10.63 1.01
N GLN A 40 -5.72 -9.53 0.95
CA GLN A 40 -5.39 -8.48 0.02
C GLN A 40 -4.61 -7.40 0.72
N TYR A 41 -3.65 -6.84 0.03
CA TYR A 41 -2.81 -5.77 0.57
C TYR A 41 -2.84 -4.60 -0.38
N VAL A 42 -2.93 -3.40 0.18
CA VAL A 42 -2.78 -2.19 -0.60
C VAL A 42 -1.44 -1.63 -0.21
N ILE A 43 -0.54 -1.50 -1.13
CA ILE A 43 0.85 -1.22 -0.84
C ILE A 43 1.28 0.13 -1.36
N GLU A 44 1.88 0.91 -0.49
CA GLU A 44 2.47 2.17 -0.86
C GLU A 44 3.96 2.00 -0.77
N ILE A 45 4.69 2.27 -1.82
CA ILE A 45 6.13 2.12 -1.83
C ILE A 45 6.77 3.49 -1.85
N LYS A 46 7.55 3.79 -0.83
CA LYS A 46 8.19 5.06 -0.72
C LYS A 46 9.57 4.92 -0.17
N PRO A 47 10.57 5.48 -0.80
CA PRO A 47 11.93 5.30 -0.32
C PRO A 47 12.13 5.82 1.09
N HIS A 48 11.63 7.01 1.38
CA HIS A 48 11.81 7.54 2.71
C HIS A 48 10.45 7.89 3.21
N ALA A 49 9.75 6.92 3.72
CA ALA A 49 8.37 7.12 4.10
C ALA A 49 8.25 7.95 5.37
N ASP A 50 7.28 8.82 5.37
CA ASP A 50 6.96 9.58 6.57
C ASP A 50 5.46 9.44 6.79
N THR A 51 4.90 10.21 7.68
CA THR A 51 3.49 10.03 8.01
C THR A 51 2.56 10.39 6.86
N HIS A 52 3.03 11.09 5.85
CA HIS A 52 2.21 11.31 4.70
C HIS A 52 1.90 9.99 3.99
N ALA A 53 2.83 9.06 4.02
CA ALA A 53 2.61 7.77 3.38
C ALA A 53 1.43 7.06 4.02
N ILE A 54 1.23 7.25 5.31
CA ILE A 54 0.12 6.62 5.99
C ILE A 54 -1.18 7.18 5.43
N GLY A 55 -1.25 8.48 5.29
CA GLY A 55 -2.45 9.08 4.75
C GLY A 55 -2.71 8.61 3.32
N GLU A 56 -1.65 8.48 2.54
CA GLU A 56 -1.81 8.06 1.17
C GLU A 56 -2.32 6.63 1.06
N VAL A 57 -1.74 5.71 1.81
CA VAL A 57 -2.14 4.32 1.69
C VAL A 57 -3.56 4.14 2.21
N LEU A 58 -3.93 4.88 3.25
CA LEU A 58 -5.28 4.75 3.76
C LEU A 58 -6.30 5.37 2.81
N ALA A 59 -5.96 6.47 2.18
CA ALA A 59 -6.86 7.09 1.23
C ALA A 59 -7.06 6.19 0.02
N TYR A 60 -6.01 5.62 -0.50
CA TYR A 60 -6.14 4.71 -1.61
C TYR A 60 -6.95 3.51 -1.23
N ARG A 61 -6.68 2.95 -0.05
CA ARG A 61 -7.42 1.81 0.39
C ARG A 61 -8.91 2.14 0.46
N ALA A 62 -9.23 3.29 1.01
CA ALA A 62 -10.63 3.68 1.14
C ALA A 62 -11.30 3.84 -0.22
N LEU A 63 -10.59 4.43 -1.17
CA LEU A 63 -11.13 4.59 -2.48
C LEU A 63 -11.35 3.25 -3.17
N LEU A 64 -10.40 2.37 -3.07
CA LEU A 64 -10.52 1.08 -3.73
C LEU A 64 -11.65 0.26 -3.13
N ILE A 65 -11.84 0.35 -1.83
CA ILE A 65 -12.94 -0.34 -1.19
C ILE A 65 -14.26 0.25 -1.69
N SER A 66 -14.34 1.56 -1.75
CA SER A 66 -15.58 2.19 -2.15
C SER A 66 -15.93 1.87 -3.60
N GLU A 67 -14.93 1.57 -4.41
CA GLU A 67 -15.18 1.22 -5.78
C GLU A 67 -15.36 -0.28 -5.97
N GLY A 68 -15.33 -1.01 -4.91
CA GLY A 68 -15.52 -2.46 -5.00
C GLY A 68 -14.34 -3.21 -5.56
N LYS A 69 -13.18 -2.59 -5.57
CA LYS A 69 -12.02 -3.23 -6.16
C LYS A 69 -11.24 -4.08 -5.21
N ILE A 70 -11.40 -3.85 -3.94
CA ILE A 70 -10.75 -4.69 -2.93
C ILE A 70 -11.72 -4.91 -1.79
N ALA A 71 -11.45 -5.89 -0.99
CA ALA A 71 -12.31 -6.23 0.12
C ALA A 71 -12.10 -5.24 1.26
N PRO A 72 -13.11 -5.05 2.09
CA PRO A 72 -13.00 -4.10 3.20
C PRO A 72 -11.92 -4.44 4.21
N ASP A 73 -11.47 -5.67 4.24
CA ASP A 73 -10.44 -6.05 5.19
C ASP A 73 -9.06 -6.04 4.55
N ALA A 74 -8.90 -5.43 3.40
CA ALA A 74 -7.59 -5.33 2.80
C ALA A 74 -6.63 -4.62 3.73
N ILE A 75 -5.41 -5.07 3.77
CA ILE A 75 -4.41 -4.58 4.70
C ILE A 75 -3.58 -3.49 4.07
N PRO A 76 -3.53 -2.31 4.67
CA PRO A 76 -2.66 -1.26 4.14
C PRO A 76 -1.22 -1.54 4.56
N LEU A 77 -0.30 -1.43 3.64
CA LEU A 77 1.10 -1.76 3.88
C LEU A 77 2.00 -0.71 3.26
N ILE A 78 2.95 -0.21 4.01
CA ILE A 78 3.94 0.69 3.50
C ILE A 78 5.25 -0.05 3.40
N ILE A 79 5.90 0.03 2.25
CA ILE A 79 7.22 -0.56 2.08
C ILE A 79 8.17 0.59 1.85
N THR A 80 9.20 0.68 2.66
CA THR A 80 10.12 1.80 2.60
C THR A 80 11.52 1.32 2.91
N ASP A 81 12.53 2.08 2.53
CA ASP A 81 13.88 1.70 2.91
C ASP A 81 14.31 2.47 4.15
N ASP A 82 13.48 3.36 4.66
CA ASP A 82 13.87 4.16 5.80
C ASP A 82 12.62 4.52 6.60
N ALA A 83 12.40 3.81 7.67
CA ALA A 83 11.23 4.02 8.50
C ALA A 83 11.64 4.61 9.83
N SER A 84 11.14 5.79 10.15
CA SER A 84 11.45 6.40 11.43
C SER A 84 10.66 5.74 12.53
N MET A 85 11.10 5.94 13.75
CA MET A 85 10.37 5.40 14.88
C MET A 85 8.97 5.96 14.95
N ILE A 86 8.82 7.23 14.62
CA ILE A 86 7.50 7.82 14.66
C ILE A 86 6.61 7.18 13.64
N LEU A 87 7.14 6.94 12.44
CA LEU A 87 6.35 6.29 11.43
C LEU A 87 5.87 4.93 11.91
N LEU A 88 6.78 4.17 12.49
CA LEU A 88 6.41 2.82 12.95
C LEU A 88 5.38 2.86 14.05
N GLN A 89 5.49 3.83 14.94
CA GLN A 89 4.54 3.93 16.02
C GLN A 89 3.16 4.32 15.51
N VAL A 90 3.09 5.26 14.61
CA VAL A 90 1.79 5.69 14.10
C VAL A 90 1.16 4.59 13.25
N CYS A 91 1.96 3.88 12.48
CA CYS A 91 1.44 2.77 11.73
C CYS A 91 0.80 1.74 12.65
N ALA A 92 1.48 1.42 13.73
CA ALA A 92 0.95 0.44 14.66
C ALA A 92 -0.38 0.90 15.25
N LEU A 93 -0.49 2.19 15.55
CA LEU A 93 -1.72 2.70 16.13
C LEU A 93 -2.85 2.71 15.13
N LEU A 94 -2.57 2.88 13.88
CA LEU A 94 -3.61 3.00 12.88
C LEU A 94 -3.85 1.72 12.09
N GLY A 95 -3.20 0.67 12.46
CA GLY A 95 -3.44 -0.60 11.76
C GLY A 95 -2.82 -0.66 10.38
N VAL A 96 -1.74 0.07 10.16
CA VAL A 96 -1.04 0.05 8.90
C VAL A 96 0.21 -0.78 9.08
N ALA A 97 0.42 -1.76 8.22
CA ALA A 97 1.63 -2.55 8.28
C ALA A 97 2.76 -1.75 7.65
N CYS A 98 3.95 -1.92 8.16
CA CYS A 98 5.09 -1.20 7.61
C CYS A 98 6.27 -2.14 7.56
N GLN A 99 6.91 -2.19 6.41
CA GLN A 99 8.04 -3.07 6.24
C GLN A 99 9.20 -2.28 5.71
N GLN A 100 10.32 -2.34 6.41
CA GLN A 100 11.51 -1.66 5.96
C GLN A 100 12.36 -2.66 5.21
N VAL A 101 12.87 -2.26 4.08
CA VAL A 101 13.66 -3.17 3.27
C VAL A 101 15.09 -2.71 3.13
#